data_38244e747a02491ba7e64ba113d72a20
#
_entry.id   38244e747a02491ba7e64ba113d72a20
#
_cell.length_a   1.000
_cell.length_b   1.000
_cell.length_c   1.000
_cell.angle_alpha   90.00
_cell.angle_beta   90.00
_cell.angle_gamma   90.00
#
_symmetry.space_group_name_H-M   'P 1'
#
loop_
_entity.id
_entity.type
_entity.pdbx_description
1 polymer ?
#
loop_
_entity_poly.entity_id
_entity_poly.type
_entity_poly.pdbx_seq_one_letter_code
_entity_poly.pdbx_strand_id
1 'polypeptide(L)'
;QLVNASDWKANIPADATISSCTLEYRYDADQPTEHSEEICGTPYTIDTGTGIGQVVQDCYYRIYEDYCRYETMGWTVGETLRLSGKDLNAVWPAANLTNTQRIGQATETYSIWFSAGGREFDLRTSDYSLYQQAYPGSEWELEVNQLGAVTSAQPLD
;
A
#
# COMPACT_ATOMS: atom_id res chain seq x y z
N GLN A 1 4.79 17.75 12.87
CA GLN A 1 5.88 17.52 13.82
C GLN A 1 7.08 16.85 13.15
N LEU A 2 8.23 16.81 13.85
CA LEU A 2 9.39 16.05 13.40
C LEU A 2 9.05 14.57 13.41
N VAL A 3 9.38 13.90 12.30
CA VAL A 3 9.21 12.45 12.11
C VAL A 3 10.53 11.84 11.65
N ASN A 4 10.81 10.65 12.15
CA ASN A 4 11.95 9.85 11.71
C ASN A 4 11.54 8.98 10.54
N ALA A 5 12.37 8.95 9.51
CA ALA A 5 12.18 8.12 8.33
C ALA A 5 13.51 7.55 7.84
N SER A 6 13.45 6.65 6.89
CA SER A 6 14.64 6.11 6.23
C SER A 6 14.33 5.94 4.74
N ASP A 7 15.30 6.32 3.91
CA ASP A 7 15.21 6.17 2.46
C ASP A 7 16.61 6.23 1.84
N TRP A 8 16.68 5.93 0.53
CA TRP A 8 17.87 6.15 -0.26
C TRP A 8 18.22 7.64 -0.26
N LYS A 9 19.50 7.96 -0.10
CA LYS A 9 19.98 9.34 0.04
C LYS A 9 19.49 10.27 -1.07
N ALA A 10 19.37 9.76 -2.30
CA ALA A 10 18.88 10.53 -3.44
C ALA A 10 17.39 10.92 -3.35
N ASN A 11 16.61 10.23 -2.50
CA ASN A 11 15.17 10.47 -2.32
C ASN A 11 14.86 11.35 -1.10
N ILE A 12 15.87 11.62 -0.26
CA ILE A 12 15.67 12.37 0.99
C ILE A 12 15.38 13.84 0.65
N PRO A 13 14.35 14.45 1.28
CA PRO A 13 14.07 15.87 1.11
C PRO A 13 15.27 16.76 1.48
N ALA A 14 15.48 17.82 0.73
CA ALA A 14 16.64 18.70 0.91
C ALA A 14 16.64 19.42 2.27
N ASP A 15 15.47 19.59 2.89
CA ASP A 15 15.27 20.19 4.20
C ASP A 15 15.33 19.20 5.37
N ALA A 16 15.54 17.92 5.07
CA ALA A 16 15.68 16.90 6.10
C ALA A 16 17.08 16.87 6.72
N THR A 17 17.14 16.46 7.98
CA THR A 17 18.40 16.27 8.72
C THR A 17 18.78 14.80 8.72
N ILE A 18 19.85 14.45 8.00
CA ILE A 18 20.37 13.08 7.96
C ILE A 18 21.14 12.78 9.27
N SER A 19 20.78 11.65 9.91
CA SER A 19 21.42 11.20 11.15
C SER A 19 22.51 10.14 10.93
N SER A 20 22.30 9.23 10.01
CA SER A 20 23.26 8.16 9.66
C SER A 20 22.96 7.55 8.31
N CYS A 21 23.99 7.06 7.63
CA CYS A 21 23.85 6.32 6.38
C CYS A 21 24.67 5.03 6.42
N THR A 22 24.18 4.02 5.71
CA THR A 22 24.88 2.75 5.43
C THR A 22 24.83 2.46 3.94
N LEU A 23 25.91 1.90 3.39
CA LEU A 23 25.91 1.40 2.04
C LEU A 23 25.10 0.11 1.97
N GLU A 24 24.07 0.09 1.16
CA GLU A 24 23.21 -1.08 0.97
C GLU A 24 23.07 -1.41 -0.53
N TYR A 25 22.92 -2.72 -0.82
CA TYR A 25 22.63 -3.17 -2.18
C TYR A 25 21.31 -2.60 -2.65
N ARG A 26 21.32 -2.05 -3.87
CA ARG A 26 20.12 -1.44 -4.46
C ARG A 26 19.63 -2.14 -5.72
N TYR A 27 20.52 -2.36 -6.69
CA TYR A 27 20.19 -2.98 -7.99
C TYR A 27 21.43 -3.48 -8.71
N ASP A 28 21.23 -4.29 -9.75
CA ASP A 28 22.29 -4.73 -10.65
C ASP A 28 22.32 -3.85 -11.92
N ALA A 29 23.51 -3.61 -12.47
CA ALA A 29 23.73 -2.81 -13.66
C ALA A 29 24.84 -3.39 -14.54
N ASP A 30 24.83 -3.00 -15.82
CA ASP A 30 25.88 -3.37 -16.79
C ASP A 30 27.13 -2.47 -16.73
N GLN A 31 27.04 -1.38 -15.96
CA GLN A 31 28.13 -0.41 -15.83
C GLN A 31 28.46 -0.19 -14.34
N PRO A 32 29.76 -0.02 -14.00
CA PRO A 32 30.15 0.25 -12.62
C PRO A 32 29.79 1.67 -12.18
N THR A 33 29.59 1.84 -10.87
CA THR A 33 29.48 3.12 -10.19
C THR A 33 30.57 3.25 -9.14
N GLU A 34 30.62 4.37 -8.41
CA GLU A 34 31.61 4.59 -7.35
C GLU A 34 31.58 3.48 -6.27
N HIS A 35 30.39 2.96 -5.97
CA HIS A 35 30.18 1.88 -5.00
C HIS A 35 29.54 0.68 -5.69
N SER A 36 30.35 -0.06 -6.45
CA SER A 36 29.89 -1.26 -7.14
C SER A 36 30.85 -2.44 -6.93
N GLU A 37 30.27 -3.64 -6.94
CA GLU A 37 30.99 -4.90 -6.90
C GLU A 37 30.76 -5.63 -8.22
N GLU A 38 31.86 -5.99 -8.92
CA GLU A 38 31.78 -6.77 -10.16
C GLU A 38 31.52 -8.24 -9.82
N ILE A 39 30.47 -8.78 -10.43
CA ILE A 39 30.08 -10.20 -10.30
C ILE A 39 30.17 -10.84 -11.69
N CYS A 40 31.03 -11.84 -11.82
CA CYS A 40 31.23 -12.54 -13.07
C CYS A 40 30.74 -13.99 -13.01
N GLY A 41 30.11 -14.44 -14.07
CA GLY A 41 29.72 -15.83 -14.27
C GLY A 41 30.91 -16.73 -14.61
N THR A 42 30.65 -18.02 -14.82
CA THR A 42 31.67 -18.98 -15.25
C THR A 42 32.10 -18.65 -16.68
N PRO A 43 33.43 -18.56 -16.97
CA PRO A 43 33.90 -18.39 -18.33
C PRO A 43 33.46 -19.52 -19.26
N TYR A 44 33.11 -19.17 -20.50
CA TYR A 44 32.73 -20.12 -21.54
C TYR A 44 33.40 -19.77 -22.89
N THR A 45 33.38 -20.71 -23.81
CA THR A 45 34.01 -20.53 -25.12
C THR A 45 32.96 -20.31 -26.20
N ILE A 46 33.15 -19.28 -27.03
CA ILE A 46 32.36 -19.04 -28.21
C ILE A 46 33.19 -19.34 -29.47
N ASP A 47 32.52 -19.83 -30.53
CA ASP A 47 33.13 -20.01 -31.84
C ASP A 47 32.94 -18.71 -32.64
N THR A 48 34.04 -18.12 -33.06
CA THR A 48 34.07 -16.86 -33.88
C THR A 48 34.03 -17.15 -35.38
N GLY A 49 33.91 -18.42 -35.82
CA GLY A 49 33.92 -18.81 -37.23
C GLY A 49 35.31 -18.92 -37.83
N THR A 50 36.37 -18.75 -37.06
CA THR A 50 37.79 -18.80 -37.50
C THR A 50 38.44 -20.15 -37.19
N GLY A 51 37.72 -21.07 -36.55
CA GLY A 51 38.25 -22.35 -36.01
C GLY A 51 39.03 -22.19 -34.71
N ILE A 52 39.12 -21.00 -34.13
CA ILE A 52 39.73 -20.69 -32.86
C ILE A 52 38.62 -20.24 -31.90
N GLY A 53 38.41 -20.98 -30.80
CA GLY A 53 37.46 -20.59 -29.75
C GLY A 53 37.97 -19.37 -28.97
N GLN A 54 37.09 -18.45 -28.68
CA GLN A 54 37.36 -17.32 -27.77
C GLN A 54 36.71 -17.57 -26.43
N VAL A 55 37.48 -17.42 -25.35
CA VAL A 55 36.95 -17.51 -23.97
C VAL A 55 36.34 -16.15 -23.64
N VAL A 56 35.08 -16.17 -23.19
CA VAL A 56 34.33 -15.01 -22.76
C VAL A 56 33.72 -15.26 -21.39
N GLN A 57 33.37 -14.17 -20.73
CA GLN A 57 32.76 -14.20 -19.39
C GLN A 57 31.74 -13.08 -19.29
N ASP A 58 30.57 -13.39 -18.82
CA ASP A 58 29.53 -12.41 -18.59
C ASP A 58 29.65 -11.86 -17.16
N CYS A 59 29.73 -10.56 -17.05
CA CYS A 59 29.83 -9.86 -15.77
C CYS A 59 28.74 -8.79 -15.67
N TYR A 60 28.33 -8.52 -14.45
CA TYR A 60 27.44 -7.41 -14.09
C TYR A 60 27.95 -6.77 -12.80
N TYR A 61 27.39 -5.62 -12.46
CA TYR A 61 27.79 -4.87 -11.28
C TYR A 61 26.65 -4.80 -10.28
N ARG A 62 26.92 -5.20 -9.04
CA ARG A 62 26.03 -4.92 -7.91
C ARG A 62 26.27 -3.51 -7.43
N ILE A 63 25.24 -2.68 -7.52
CA ILE A 63 25.33 -1.27 -7.13
C ILE A 63 24.87 -1.11 -5.68
N TYR A 64 25.73 -0.45 -4.91
CA TYR A 64 25.47 -0.09 -3.52
C TYR A 64 25.30 1.42 -3.43
N GLU A 65 24.29 1.86 -2.71
CA GLU A 65 24.03 3.27 -2.47
C GLU A 65 23.78 3.54 -0.98
N ASP A 66 23.91 4.80 -0.59
CA ASP A 66 23.62 5.24 0.78
C ASP A 66 22.11 5.10 1.07
N TYR A 67 21.76 4.24 2.03
CA TYR A 67 20.45 4.18 2.67
C TYR A 67 20.55 4.89 4.01
N CYS A 68 19.80 5.96 4.22
CA CYS A 68 19.98 6.88 5.31
C CYS A 68 18.75 7.00 6.21
N ARG A 69 19.00 7.17 7.51
CA ARG A 69 18.00 7.64 8.48
C ARG A 69 18.03 9.15 8.54
N TYR A 70 16.87 9.76 8.58
CA TYR A 70 16.74 11.20 8.63
C TYR A 70 15.52 11.63 9.42
N GLU A 71 15.52 12.91 9.83
CA GLU A 71 14.40 13.60 10.44
C GLU A 71 13.88 14.68 9.48
N THR A 72 12.58 14.74 9.33
CA THR A 72 11.92 15.77 8.52
C THR A 72 10.59 16.18 9.13
N MET A 73 10.02 17.29 8.66
CA MET A 73 8.67 17.69 9.05
C MET A 73 7.63 16.82 8.36
N GLY A 74 6.84 16.14 9.13
CA GLY A 74 5.82 15.23 8.63
C GLY A 74 4.45 15.41 9.30
N TRP A 75 3.43 14.88 8.62
CA TRP A 75 2.10 14.77 9.18
C TRP A 75 1.99 13.51 10.02
N THR A 76 1.42 13.65 11.19
CA THR A 76 1.10 12.53 12.08
C THR A 76 -0.36 12.58 12.49
N VAL A 77 -0.92 11.45 12.87
CA VAL A 77 -2.27 11.40 13.39
C VAL A 77 -2.29 12.10 14.74
N GLY A 78 -3.01 13.22 14.83
CA GLY A 78 -3.22 13.96 16.05
C GLY A 78 -4.47 13.48 16.79
N GLU A 79 -5.60 13.46 16.09
CA GLU A 79 -6.89 13.05 16.62
C GLU A 79 -7.63 12.18 15.61
N THR A 80 -8.38 11.20 16.10
CA THR A 80 -9.29 10.40 15.28
C THR A 80 -10.72 10.66 15.71
N LEU A 81 -11.49 11.30 14.84
CA LEU A 81 -12.91 11.52 15.03
C LEU A 81 -13.69 10.29 14.54
N ARG A 82 -14.66 9.85 15.32
CA ARG A 82 -15.52 8.72 14.97
C ARG A 82 -16.97 9.12 15.17
N LEU A 83 -17.82 8.72 14.24
CA LEU A 83 -19.25 8.83 14.35
C LEU A 83 -19.86 7.48 13.98
N SER A 84 -20.87 7.06 14.72
CA SER A 84 -21.64 5.85 14.42
C SER A 84 -23.13 6.12 14.59
N GLY A 85 -23.95 5.48 13.77
CA GLY A 85 -25.40 5.60 13.79
C GLY A 85 -26.05 4.34 13.24
N LYS A 86 -27.39 4.28 13.31
CA LYS A 86 -28.19 3.13 12.85
C LYS A 86 -29.21 3.53 11.78
N ASP A 87 -29.20 4.77 11.35
CA ASP A 87 -30.04 5.25 10.28
C ASP A 87 -29.34 5.16 8.90
N LEU A 88 -30.11 5.41 7.84
CA LEU A 88 -29.59 5.37 6.47
C LEU A 88 -28.88 6.66 6.05
N ASN A 89 -28.82 7.68 6.92
CA ASN A 89 -28.21 8.97 6.65
C ASN A 89 -26.85 9.08 7.36
N ALA A 90 -25.89 8.33 6.89
CA ALA A 90 -24.55 8.42 7.41
C ALA A 90 -23.92 9.78 7.06
N VAL A 91 -23.27 10.40 8.02
CA VAL A 91 -22.54 11.66 7.87
C VAL A 91 -21.14 11.55 8.44
N TRP A 92 -20.22 12.28 7.87
CA TRP A 92 -18.87 12.40 8.42
C TRP A 92 -18.87 13.27 9.67
N PRO A 93 -18.07 12.94 10.70
CA PRO A 93 -17.91 13.82 11.85
C PRO A 93 -17.31 15.16 11.43
N ALA A 94 -17.85 16.24 11.97
CA ALA A 94 -17.31 17.57 11.73
C ALA A 94 -15.98 17.76 12.48
N ALA A 95 -14.94 18.22 11.76
CA ALA A 95 -13.65 18.52 12.33
C ALA A 95 -13.45 20.04 12.42
N ASN A 96 -13.10 20.53 13.60
CA ASN A 96 -12.68 21.92 13.81
C ASN A 96 -11.16 22.00 13.71
N LEU A 97 -10.66 22.25 12.49
CA LEU A 97 -9.23 22.27 12.21
C LEU A 97 -8.61 23.61 12.55
N THR A 98 -7.40 23.56 13.09
CA THR A 98 -6.50 24.74 13.19
C THR A 98 -5.66 24.86 11.91
N ASN A 99 -4.92 25.96 11.78
CA ASN A 99 -4.04 26.21 10.64
C ASN A 99 -2.85 25.21 10.52
N THR A 100 -2.60 24.44 11.58
CA THR A 100 -1.54 23.40 11.62
C THR A 100 -2.09 21.99 11.49
N GLN A 101 -3.37 21.84 11.16
CA GLN A 101 -4.06 20.56 11.04
C GLN A 101 -4.68 20.41 9.66
N ARG A 102 -4.81 19.19 9.23
CA ARG A 102 -5.55 18.82 8.02
C ARG A 102 -6.33 17.52 8.24
N ILE A 103 -7.33 17.31 7.44
CA ILE A 103 -8.03 16.02 7.40
C ILE A 103 -7.08 14.96 6.84
N GLY A 104 -6.93 13.87 7.58
CA GLY A 104 -6.17 12.70 7.17
C GLY A 104 -7.03 11.72 6.37
N GLN A 105 -6.65 10.44 6.43
CA GLN A 105 -7.40 9.39 5.80
C GLN A 105 -8.74 9.20 6.51
N ALA A 106 -9.83 9.15 5.73
CA ALA A 106 -11.15 8.83 6.21
C ALA A 106 -11.55 7.41 5.75
N THR A 107 -12.22 6.68 6.60
CA THR A 107 -12.76 5.34 6.30
C THR A 107 -14.18 5.24 6.78
N GLU A 108 -15.01 4.54 6.01
CA GLU A 108 -16.40 4.26 6.35
C GLU A 108 -16.67 2.76 6.24
N THR A 109 -17.55 2.26 7.08
CA THR A 109 -17.99 0.86 7.05
C THR A 109 -19.46 0.81 7.46
N TYR A 110 -20.25 0.14 6.65
CA TYR A 110 -21.67 -0.09 6.88
C TYR A 110 -21.94 -1.57 7.11
N SER A 111 -22.82 -1.88 8.04
CA SER A 111 -23.29 -3.25 8.31
C SER A 111 -24.77 -3.35 7.99
N ILE A 112 -25.13 -4.27 7.10
CA ILE A 112 -26.50 -4.56 6.69
C ILE A 112 -26.85 -5.95 7.22
N TRP A 113 -27.97 -6.05 7.94
CA TRP A 113 -28.44 -7.31 8.47
C TRP A 113 -29.66 -7.78 7.69
N PHE A 114 -29.61 -9.01 7.21
CA PHE A 114 -30.66 -9.66 6.45
C PHE A 114 -31.25 -10.82 7.25
N SER A 115 -32.55 -11.04 7.11
CA SER A 115 -33.24 -12.21 7.68
C SER A 115 -33.85 -13.04 6.54
N ALA A 116 -33.50 -14.29 6.45
CA ALA A 116 -34.03 -15.21 5.45
C ALA A 116 -34.15 -16.63 6.02
N GLY A 117 -35.32 -17.26 5.90
CA GLY A 117 -35.55 -18.64 6.32
C GLY A 117 -35.26 -18.90 7.82
N GLY A 118 -35.50 -17.90 8.67
CA GLY A 118 -35.22 -17.99 10.12
C GLY A 118 -33.74 -17.87 10.49
N ARG A 119 -32.89 -17.47 9.55
CA ARG A 119 -31.46 -17.22 9.75
C ARG A 119 -31.15 -15.75 9.50
N GLU A 120 -30.14 -15.25 10.19
CA GLU A 120 -29.60 -13.90 9.99
C GLU A 120 -28.29 -13.97 9.24
N PHE A 121 -28.09 -12.99 8.37
CA PHE A 121 -26.87 -12.79 7.58
C PHE A 121 -26.43 -11.34 7.73
N ASP A 122 -25.14 -11.09 7.79
CA ASP A 122 -24.58 -9.75 7.78
C ASP A 122 -23.69 -9.50 6.56
N LEU A 123 -23.76 -8.30 6.03
CA LEU A 123 -22.87 -7.80 4.99
C LEU A 123 -22.19 -6.55 5.52
N ARG A 124 -20.87 -6.52 5.42
CA ARG A 124 -20.07 -5.30 5.67
C ARG A 124 -19.60 -4.73 4.35
N THR A 125 -19.85 -3.45 4.14
CA THR A 125 -19.50 -2.73 2.92
C THR A 125 -19.02 -1.31 3.23
N SER A 126 -18.25 -0.73 2.36
CA SER A 126 -17.95 0.71 2.32
C SER A 126 -18.78 1.46 1.26
N ASP A 127 -19.66 0.76 0.59
CA ASP A 127 -20.54 1.35 -0.42
C ASP A 127 -21.77 1.98 0.25
N TYR A 128 -21.74 3.31 0.37
CA TYR A 128 -22.83 4.08 0.94
C TYR A 128 -24.11 3.99 0.12
N SER A 129 -24.01 3.94 -1.21
CA SER A 129 -25.16 3.81 -2.09
C SER A 129 -25.90 2.49 -1.87
N LEU A 130 -25.15 1.40 -1.71
CA LEU A 130 -25.73 0.10 -1.38
C LEU A 130 -26.40 0.12 0.00
N TYR A 131 -25.73 0.71 0.99
CA TYR A 131 -26.27 0.84 2.34
C TYR A 131 -27.59 1.62 2.40
N GLN A 132 -27.70 2.72 1.64
CA GLN A 132 -28.94 3.53 1.59
C GLN A 132 -30.15 2.77 1.05
N GLN A 133 -29.95 1.75 0.23
CA GLN A 133 -31.01 0.92 -0.31
C GLN A 133 -31.52 -0.13 0.69
N ALA A 134 -30.76 -0.38 1.74
CA ALA A 134 -31.09 -1.38 2.78
C ALA A 134 -32.03 -0.81 3.84
N TYR A 135 -33.17 -0.26 3.44
CA TYR A 135 -34.19 0.20 4.38
C TYR A 135 -34.97 -0.99 4.98
N PRO A 136 -35.49 -0.86 6.20
CA PRO A 136 -36.26 -1.92 6.83
C PRO A 136 -37.43 -2.40 5.98
N GLY A 137 -37.49 -3.71 5.70
CA GLY A 137 -38.52 -4.31 4.84
C GLY A 137 -38.17 -4.35 3.35
N SER A 138 -37.02 -3.83 2.92
CA SER A 138 -36.54 -4.04 1.56
C SER A 138 -36.17 -5.51 1.30
N GLU A 139 -36.41 -5.98 0.09
CA GLU A 139 -36.13 -7.35 -0.33
C GLU A 139 -34.82 -7.40 -1.11
N TRP A 140 -34.04 -8.47 -0.89
CA TRP A 140 -32.70 -8.62 -1.44
C TRP A 140 -32.44 -10.04 -1.90
N GLU A 141 -31.69 -10.16 -2.99
CA GLU A 141 -31.08 -11.41 -3.41
C GLU A 141 -29.67 -11.51 -2.80
N LEU A 142 -29.41 -12.60 -2.09
CA LEU A 142 -28.13 -12.85 -1.43
C LEU A 142 -27.44 -14.06 -2.02
N GLU A 143 -26.17 -13.93 -2.37
CA GLU A 143 -25.28 -15.05 -2.56
C GLU A 143 -24.53 -15.35 -1.28
N VAL A 144 -24.62 -16.59 -0.81
CA VAL A 144 -24.01 -17.03 0.45
C VAL A 144 -23.09 -18.21 0.19
N ASN A 145 -21.88 -18.15 0.65
CA ASN A 145 -20.93 -19.25 0.51
C ASN A 145 -21.24 -20.41 1.48
N GLN A 146 -20.51 -21.51 1.33
CA GLN A 146 -20.68 -22.72 2.17
C GLN A 146 -20.43 -22.48 3.65
N LEU A 147 -19.73 -21.40 4.02
CA LEU A 147 -19.46 -21.02 5.41
C LEU A 147 -20.53 -20.09 5.99
N GLY A 148 -21.54 -19.70 5.19
CA GLY A 148 -22.62 -18.82 5.61
C GLY A 148 -22.30 -17.32 5.48
N ALA A 149 -21.20 -16.94 4.87
CA ALA A 149 -20.88 -15.55 4.62
C ALA A 149 -21.53 -15.03 3.32
N VAL A 150 -22.08 -13.82 3.37
CA VAL A 150 -22.63 -13.13 2.19
C VAL A 150 -21.50 -12.69 1.30
N THR A 151 -21.51 -13.16 0.06
CA THR A 151 -20.50 -12.83 -0.96
C THR A 151 -21.01 -11.78 -1.95
N SER A 152 -22.33 -11.70 -2.14
CA SER A 152 -23.00 -10.70 -2.96
C SER A 152 -24.38 -10.40 -2.40
N ALA A 153 -24.83 -9.18 -2.52
CA ALA A 153 -26.18 -8.75 -2.17
C ALA A 153 -26.68 -7.72 -3.18
N GLN A 154 -27.88 -7.92 -3.68
CA GLN A 154 -28.54 -7.02 -4.63
C GLN A 154 -29.97 -6.73 -4.18
N PRO A 155 -30.39 -5.45 -4.13
CA PRO A 155 -31.78 -5.13 -3.86
C PRO A 155 -32.67 -5.65 -4.97
N LEU A 156 -33.82 -6.19 -4.61
CA LEU A 156 -34.89 -6.53 -5.57
C LEU A 156 -35.78 -5.30 -5.73
N ASP A 157 -36.08 -4.92 -6.98
CA ASP A 157 -36.95 -3.81 -7.36
C ASP A 157 -38.42 -4.08 -7.00
#